data_35b72e8bc0b9c7d565dc3431e5f86b9c
#
_entry.id   35b72e8bc0b9c7d565dc3431e5f86b9c
#
_cell.length_a   1.000
_cell.length_b   1.000
_cell.length_c   1.000
_cell.angle_alpha   90.00
_cell.angle_beta   90.00
_cell.angle_gamma   90.00
#
_symmetry.space_group_name_H-M   'P 1'
#
loop_
_entity.id
_entity.type
_entity.pdbx_description
1 polymer ?
#
loop_
_entity_poly.entity_id
_entity_poly.type
_entity_poly.pdbx_seq_one_letter_code
_entity_poly.pdbx_strand_id
1 'polypeptide(L)'
;MRFTFKALAAPLILIAVLPGCKVSKEDAAEAAPPSSAAEIPAGPTAAPTAPTPAPAPAPAPGTGLISPTLAGLAAIASNFDVNTALVTTGTIPGSGAPDIVGAFRFICGAGQLSYDDPILYPGQPGKSHLHQFYGNIAANAGSTYSSLRAGGDSTCNWTGSGTAANRSAYWMPAMLDGKGNVVRPDYVSIYYKQRPQSDPTVSNPSAPKYFGKAVQLPNGIKFIFGWDPTGINQIKTGGAWFNCQGPSAKPGHYATLTTALANCPAGNQLGAVIEAPECWDGKNLDSPDHRSHVAYASYGTWGYLKCPSTHPYNIPTFTMGAWYTVAAGDNTSLWELSSDMMAPGQPKGHTFHADWFGAWDNTIQSTWWANCINKLLSCNSGNLGNGTMLKGAAQPIYNGIPMWKNPQRLVPIP
;
A
#
# COMPACT_ATOMS: atom_id res chain seq x y z
N MET A 1 -64.29 34.27 8.12
CA MET A 1 -62.91 34.07 8.55
C MET A 1 -62.18 33.15 7.55
N ARG A 2 -61.35 33.75 6.68
CA ARG A 2 -60.55 33.00 5.69
C ARG A 2 -59.13 32.79 6.27
N PHE A 3 -58.71 31.56 6.44
CA PHE A 3 -57.33 31.22 6.79
C PHE A 3 -56.54 30.91 5.51
N THR A 4 -55.55 31.71 5.24
CA THR A 4 -54.59 31.54 4.15
C THR A 4 -53.41 30.70 4.68
N PHE A 5 -53.21 29.52 4.10
CA PHE A 5 -51.99 28.71 4.32
C PHE A 5 -50.85 29.26 3.43
N LYS A 6 -49.78 29.72 4.06
CA LYS A 6 -48.50 29.97 3.39
C LYS A 6 -47.72 28.66 3.30
N ALA A 7 -47.47 28.22 2.07
CA ALA A 7 -46.55 27.11 1.80
C ALA A 7 -45.11 27.58 2.00
N LEU A 8 -44.38 26.91 2.89
CA LEU A 8 -42.92 27.01 2.97
C LEU A 8 -42.29 26.09 1.91
N ALA A 9 -41.58 26.69 0.96
CA ALA A 9 -40.75 25.97 0.02
C ALA A 9 -39.46 25.53 0.72
N ALA A 10 -39.21 24.23 0.76
CA ALA A 10 -37.93 23.65 1.15
C ALA A 10 -36.93 23.76 -0.02
N PRO A 11 -35.65 24.08 0.23
CA PRO A 11 -34.67 24.10 -0.85
C PRO A 11 -34.30 22.69 -1.27
N LEU A 12 -34.42 22.41 -2.55
CA LEU A 12 -33.90 21.24 -3.21
C LEU A 12 -32.35 21.29 -3.13
N ILE A 13 -31.77 20.38 -2.40
CA ILE A 13 -30.32 20.15 -2.45
C ILE A 13 -30.02 19.35 -3.73
N LEU A 14 -29.43 20.03 -4.70
CA LEU A 14 -28.96 19.43 -5.93
C LEU A 14 -27.70 18.63 -5.61
N ILE A 15 -27.82 17.31 -5.58
CA ILE A 15 -26.65 16.41 -5.47
C ILE A 15 -25.98 16.42 -6.84
N ALA A 16 -24.86 17.09 -6.95
CA ALA A 16 -24.00 17.04 -8.13
C ALA A 16 -23.36 15.64 -8.20
N VAL A 17 -23.84 14.82 -9.11
CA VAL A 17 -23.20 13.58 -9.55
C VAL A 17 -21.96 13.98 -10.35
N LEU A 18 -20.76 13.74 -9.82
CA LEU A 18 -19.53 13.92 -10.55
C LEU A 18 -19.42 12.83 -11.63
N PRO A 19 -19.13 13.20 -12.89
CA PRO A 19 -18.96 12.23 -13.96
C PRO A 19 -17.70 11.41 -13.76
N GLY A 20 -17.83 10.09 -13.98
CA GLY A 20 -16.72 9.16 -13.94
C GLY A 20 -15.61 9.52 -14.92
N CYS A 21 -14.36 9.40 -14.50
CA CYS A 21 -13.18 9.50 -15.35
C CYS A 21 -13.24 8.44 -16.46
N LYS A 22 -13.62 8.88 -17.66
CA LYS A 22 -13.32 8.14 -18.88
C LYS A 22 -11.83 8.28 -19.16
N VAL A 23 -11.12 7.17 -19.17
CA VAL A 23 -9.76 7.10 -19.71
C VAL A 23 -9.90 7.19 -21.22
N SER A 24 -9.57 8.33 -21.80
CA SER A 24 -9.41 8.51 -23.23
C SER A 24 -8.08 7.86 -23.64
N LYS A 25 -8.17 6.97 -24.63
CA LYS A 25 -7.03 6.59 -25.47
C LYS A 25 -6.73 7.80 -26.36
N GLU A 26 -5.53 8.34 -26.26
CA GLU A 26 -4.82 8.90 -27.40
C GLU A 26 -3.42 9.38 -26.97
N ASP A 27 -2.50 9.18 -27.94
CA ASP A 27 -1.15 9.73 -28.09
C ASP A 27 0.01 9.00 -27.42
N ALA A 28 0.39 7.90 -28.09
CA ALA A 28 1.77 7.45 -28.15
C ALA A 28 2.45 8.15 -29.34
N ALA A 29 3.22 9.20 -29.09
CA ALA A 29 4.15 9.74 -30.06
C ALA A 29 5.56 9.22 -29.73
N GLU A 30 6.08 8.47 -30.68
CA GLU A 30 7.43 7.92 -30.77
C GLU A 30 8.45 9.07 -30.92
N ALA A 31 9.47 9.09 -30.06
CA ALA A 31 10.67 9.90 -30.27
C ALA A 31 11.92 9.02 -30.08
N ALA A 32 12.65 8.82 -31.15
CA ALA A 32 13.92 8.13 -31.21
C ALA A 32 15.06 8.92 -30.53
N PRO A 33 16.11 8.25 -30.03
CA PRO A 33 17.21 8.89 -29.35
C PRO A 33 18.28 9.41 -30.32
N PRO A 34 18.94 10.53 -30.02
CA PRO A 34 20.15 10.91 -30.74
C PRO A 34 21.38 10.23 -30.14
N SER A 35 22.15 9.61 -31.03
CA SER A 35 23.52 9.16 -30.79
C SER A 35 24.47 10.34 -30.75
N SER A 36 25.30 10.45 -29.69
CA SER A 36 26.68 10.95 -29.85
C SER A 36 27.55 10.52 -28.68
N ALA A 37 28.63 9.84 -29.00
CA ALA A 37 29.71 9.50 -28.11
C ALA A 37 30.56 10.73 -27.85
N ALA A 38 30.90 10.97 -26.56
CA ALA A 38 31.97 11.87 -26.15
C ALA A 38 32.92 11.10 -25.24
N GLU A 39 34.19 11.09 -25.59
CA GLU A 39 35.29 10.48 -24.86
C GLU A 39 35.51 11.16 -23.52
N ILE A 40 35.78 10.38 -22.47
CA ILE A 40 36.15 10.84 -21.13
C ILE A 40 37.63 10.52 -20.89
N PRO A 41 38.44 11.46 -20.40
CA PRO A 41 39.84 11.21 -20.10
C PRO A 41 40.02 10.42 -18.81
N ALA A 42 41.06 9.57 -18.80
CA ALA A 42 41.44 8.70 -17.69
C ALA A 42 41.85 9.46 -16.43
N GLY A 43 41.23 9.14 -15.30
CA GLY A 43 41.59 9.58 -13.96
C GLY A 43 42.23 8.43 -13.14
N PRO A 44 42.84 8.69 -11.97
CA PRO A 44 43.90 7.90 -11.39
C PRO A 44 43.45 6.58 -10.74
N THR A 45 44.40 5.65 -10.74
CA THR A 45 44.39 4.27 -10.25
C THR A 45 43.84 4.13 -8.82
N ALA A 46 42.83 3.31 -8.66
CA ALA A 46 42.27 2.90 -7.36
C ALA A 46 43.00 1.70 -6.76
N ALA A 47 43.08 1.66 -5.45
CA ALA A 47 43.66 0.60 -4.63
C ALA A 47 42.88 -0.74 -4.74
N PRO A 48 43.49 -1.90 -4.44
CA PRO A 48 42.90 -3.19 -4.67
C PRO A 48 41.70 -3.46 -3.75
N THR A 49 40.56 -3.72 -4.35
CA THR A 49 39.34 -4.17 -3.68
C THR A 49 39.41 -5.66 -3.34
N ALA A 50 38.91 -6.01 -2.17
CA ALA A 50 38.72 -7.38 -1.73
C ALA A 50 37.79 -8.16 -2.68
N PRO A 51 37.95 -9.48 -2.87
CA PRO A 51 37.17 -10.25 -3.80
C PRO A 51 35.70 -10.31 -3.38
N THR A 52 34.82 -9.91 -4.28
CA THR A 52 33.36 -10.08 -4.17
C THR A 52 33.02 -11.56 -4.14
N PRO A 53 32.16 -12.03 -3.22
CA PRO A 53 31.65 -13.41 -3.24
C PRO A 53 30.94 -13.67 -4.57
N ALA A 54 31.23 -14.82 -5.18
CA ALA A 54 30.56 -15.25 -6.41
C ALA A 54 29.06 -15.36 -6.20
N PRO A 55 28.23 -14.94 -7.19
CA PRO A 55 26.78 -15.12 -7.11
C PRO A 55 26.45 -16.61 -7.05
N ALA A 56 25.51 -16.96 -6.17
CA ALA A 56 24.98 -18.31 -6.09
C ALA A 56 24.40 -18.72 -7.46
N PRO A 57 24.59 -19.98 -7.90
CA PRO A 57 24.08 -20.45 -9.18
C PRO A 57 22.57 -20.33 -9.24
N ALA A 58 22.06 -19.77 -10.34
CA ALA A 58 20.63 -19.69 -10.61
C ALA A 58 19.99 -21.09 -10.54
N PRO A 59 18.80 -21.23 -9.93
CA PRO A 59 18.09 -22.50 -9.94
C PRO A 59 17.80 -22.93 -11.37
N ALA A 60 18.09 -24.20 -11.68
CA ALA A 60 17.75 -24.79 -12.97
C ALA A 60 16.25 -24.66 -13.27
N PRO A 61 15.82 -24.41 -14.53
CA PRO A 61 14.42 -24.36 -14.88
C PRO A 61 13.77 -25.71 -14.61
N GLY A 62 12.98 -25.76 -13.54
CA GLY A 62 12.19 -26.94 -13.21
C GLY A 62 11.04 -27.09 -14.20
N THR A 63 11.11 -28.10 -15.04
CA THR A 63 9.96 -28.69 -15.71
C THR A 63 9.13 -29.39 -14.63
N GLY A 64 8.30 -28.69 -13.90
CA GLY A 64 7.52 -29.29 -12.83
C GLY A 64 6.12 -28.79 -12.84
N LEU A 65 5.19 -29.69 -12.97
CA LEU A 65 3.79 -29.53 -12.63
C LEU A 65 3.68 -28.80 -11.29
N ILE A 66 2.89 -27.75 -11.24
CA ILE A 66 2.63 -26.92 -10.06
C ILE A 66 2.29 -27.85 -8.87
N SER A 67 3.12 -27.79 -7.83
CA SER A 67 2.79 -28.45 -6.57
C SER A 67 1.44 -27.94 -6.07
N PRO A 68 0.49 -28.78 -5.70
CA PRO A 68 -0.84 -28.34 -5.27
C PRO A 68 -0.83 -27.61 -3.92
N THR A 69 0.29 -27.61 -3.20
CA THR A 69 0.40 -27.02 -1.87
C THR A 69 1.10 -25.66 -1.96
N LEU A 70 0.32 -24.59 -1.77
CA LEU A 70 0.85 -23.24 -1.67
C LEU A 70 1.61 -23.07 -0.36
N ALA A 71 2.72 -22.31 -0.38
CA ALA A 71 3.41 -21.92 0.84
C ALA A 71 2.48 -21.07 1.74
N GLY A 72 2.70 -21.17 3.02
CA GLY A 72 1.97 -20.41 4.03
C GLY A 72 2.30 -20.95 5.41
N LEU A 73 2.46 -20.05 6.37
CA LEU A 73 2.55 -20.47 7.76
C LEU A 73 1.18 -20.95 8.25
N ALA A 74 1.19 -21.89 9.20
CA ALA A 74 -0.04 -22.36 9.81
C ALA A 74 -0.86 -21.17 10.36
N ALA A 75 -2.17 -21.27 10.25
CA ALA A 75 -3.06 -20.31 10.85
C ALA A 75 -2.87 -20.30 12.37
N ILE A 76 -2.75 -19.11 12.93
CA ILE A 76 -2.69 -18.93 14.38
C ILE A 76 -4.10 -18.57 14.85
N ALA A 77 -4.62 -19.32 15.80
CA ALA A 77 -5.93 -19.06 16.37
C ALA A 77 -5.99 -17.62 16.95
N SER A 78 -7.17 -17.02 16.88
CA SER A 78 -7.41 -15.72 17.48
C SER A 78 -7.20 -15.82 18.98
N ASN A 79 -6.39 -14.94 19.54
CA ASN A 79 -6.18 -14.82 21.00
C ASN A 79 -7.07 -13.73 21.62
N PHE A 80 -8.17 -13.40 20.96
CA PHE A 80 -9.20 -12.47 21.37
C PHE A 80 -10.54 -12.96 20.83
N ASP A 81 -11.64 -12.51 21.42
CA ASP A 81 -12.97 -12.78 20.86
C ASP A 81 -13.18 -11.93 19.60
N VAL A 82 -13.21 -12.58 18.43
CA VAL A 82 -13.39 -11.94 17.12
C VAL A 82 -14.66 -11.09 17.08
N ASN A 83 -15.72 -11.51 17.79
CA ASN A 83 -16.97 -10.75 17.81
C ASN A 83 -16.82 -9.39 18.50
N THR A 84 -15.88 -9.26 19.44
CA THR A 84 -15.60 -7.97 20.08
C THR A 84 -14.93 -6.97 19.15
N ALA A 85 -14.29 -7.47 18.08
CA ALA A 85 -13.67 -6.65 17.03
C ALA A 85 -14.67 -6.16 15.97
N LEU A 86 -15.91 -6.62 16.02
CA LEU A 86 -16.93 -6.37 15.00
C LEU A 86 -18.11 -5.58 15.56
N VAL A 87 -18.76 -4.85 14.67
CA VAL A 87 -20.10 -4.28 14.86
C VAL A 87 -21.01 -4.77 13.73
N THR A 88 -22.25 -5.10 14.08
CA THR A 88 -23.28 -5.44 13.10
C THR A 88 -23.83 -4.14 12.51
N THR A 89 -23.78 -4.01 11.19
CA THR A 89 -24.32 -2.84 10.47
C THR A 89 -25.60 -3.20 9.71
N GLY A 90 -25.81 -4.49 9.44
CA GLY A 90 -26.87 -4.96 8.56
C GLY A 90 -26.71 -4.51 7.09
N THR A 91 -25.66 -3.76 6.78
CA THR A 91 -25.46 -3.17 5.45
C THR A 91 -24.44 -3.98 4.65
N ILE A 92 -24.87 -4.47 3.50
CA ILE A 92 -23.98 -5.04 2.49
C ILE A 92 -23.56 -3.91 1.53
N PRO A 93 -22.26 -3.68 1.29
CA PRO A 93 -21.82 -2.68 0.33
C PRO A 93 -22.35 -3.00 -1.08
N GLY A 94 -22.48 -1.95 -1.89
CA GLY A 94 -22.84 -2.10 -3.30
C GLY A 94 -21.77 -2.84 -4.11
N SER A 95 -22.16 -3.32 -5.28
CA SER A 95 -21.25 -3.92 -6.25
C SER A 95 -20.12 -2.95 -6.61
N GLY A 96 -18.93 -3.48 -6.82
CA GLY A 96 -17.79 -2.74 -7.39
C GLY A 96 -17.93 -2.44 -8.89
N ALA A 97 -18.91 -3.07 -9.58
CA ALA A 97 -19.11 -2.85 -11.00
C ALA A 97 -19.32 -1.33 -11.33
N PRO A 98 -18.79 -0.82 -12.45
CA PRO A 98 -18.17 -1.54 -13.57
C PRO A 98 -16.71 -1.99 -13.36
N ASP A 99 -16.15 -1.81 -12.18
CA ASP A 99 -14.82 -2.37 -11.85
C ASP A 99 -14.86 -3.90 -11.89
N ILE A 100 -13.73 -4.50 -12.24
CA ILE A 100 -13.58 -5.96 -12.34
C ILE A 100 -12.97 -6.59 -11.09
N VAL A 101 -12.73 -5.77 -10.06
CA VAL A 101 -12.11 -6.18 -8.80
C VAL A 101 -13.06 -5.93 -7.63
N GLY A 102 -13.14 -6.89 -6.72
CA GLY A 102 -13.68 -6.64 -5.40
C GLY A 102 -12.67 -5.89 -4.55
N ALA A 103 -13.15 -5.15 -3.57
CA ALA A 103 -12.33 -4.23 -2.80
C ALA A 103 -12.64 -4.26 -1.31
N PHE A 104 -11.59 -4.18 -0.51
CA PHE A 104 -11.69 -4.00 0.94
C PHE A 104 -10.77 -2.87 1.39
N ARG A 105 -11.35 -1.80 1.95
CA ARG A 105 -10.63 -0.61 2.38
C ARG A 105 -10.80 -0.36 3.86
N PHE A 106 -9.71 0.03 4.49
CA PHE A 106 -9.67 0.50 5.88
C PHE A 106 -8.57 1.54 6.03
N ILE A 107 -8.42 2.08 7.23
CA ILE A 107 -7.37 3.02 7.55
C ILE A 107 -6.61 2.61 8.80
N CYS A 108 -5.36 3.05 8.85
CA CYS A 108 -4.54 3.00 10.04
C CYS A 108 -4.01 4.40 10.33
N GLY A 109 -3.71 4.65 11.56
CA GLY A 109 -3.01 5.86 11.88
C GLY A 109 -1.52 5.66 12.01
N ALA A 110 -0.81 6.77 12.20
CA ALA A 110 0.61 6.75 12.46
C ALA A 110 0.91 6.05 13.79
N GLY A 111 1.68 4.99 13.73
CA GLY A 111 2.20 4.25 14.88
C GLY A 111 3.55 4.79 15.35
N GLN A 112 4.45 3.90 15.72
CA GLN A 112 5.80 4.25 16.18
C GLN A 112 6.67 4.79 15.05
N LEU A 113 7.64 5.61 15.44
CA LEU A 113 8.82 5.97 14.63
C LEU A 113 9.95 5.08 15.11
N SER A 114 10.63 4.40 14.21
CA SER A 114 11.74 3.52 14.56
C SER A 114 12.76 3.41 13.43
N TYR A 115 14.02 3.23 13.81
CA TYR A 115 15.11 2.84 12.90
C TYR A 115 15.17 1.33 12.70
N ASP A 116 14.11 0.61 13.00
CA ASP A 116 13.99 -0.84 12.83
C ASP A 116 13.44 -1.20 11.46
N ASP A 117 13.84 -2.39 10.99
CA ASP A 117 13.28 -3.04 9.82
C ASP A 117 13.32 -4.57 10.01
N PRO A 118 12.18 -5.20 10.33
CA PRO A 118 12.13 -6.65 10.53
C PRO A 118 12.26 -7.48 9.25
N ILE A 119 12.28 -6.86 8.08
CA ILE A 119 12.48 -7.54 6.80
C ILE A 119 13.96 -7.48 6.41
N LEU A 120 14.50 -6.26 6.26
CA LEU A 120 15.86 -6.06 5.75
C LEU A 120 16.93 -6.32 6.82
N TYR A 121 16.64 -6.01 8.10
CA TYR A 121 17.57 -6.15 9.22
C TYR A 121 16.95 -6.94 10.38
N PRO A 122 16.49 -8.18 10.16
CA PRO A 122 15.82 -8.95 11.21
C PRO A 122 16.75 -9.16 12.42
N GLY A 123 16.23 -8.84 13.62
CA GLY A 123 16.97 -8.95 14.86
C GLY A 123 18.07 -7.90 15.07
N GLN A 124 18.16 -6.86 14.26
CA GLN A 124 19.16 -5.78 14.33
C GLN A 124 18.51 -4.41 14.58
N PRO A 125 18.16 -4.08 15.83
CA PRO A 125 17.53 -2.82 16.15
C PRO A 125 18.37 -1.61 15.73
N GLY A 126 17.71 -0.55 15.26
CA GLY A 126 18.37 0.71 14.90
C GLY A 126 19.22 0.67 13.64
N LYS A 127 19.14 -0.37 12.83
CA LYS A 127 20.03 -0.57 11.68
C LYS A 127 19.54 0.11 10.40
N SER A 128 18.27 0.44 10.30
CA SER A 128 17.67 1.04 9.11
C SER A 128 17.66 2.58 9.16
N HIS A 129 17.24 3.23 8.07
CA HIS A 129 16.81 4.62 8.13
C HIS A 129 15.50 4.75 8.93
N LEU A 130 15.08 5.96 9.25
CA LEU A 130 13.90 6.18 10.07
C LEU A 130 12.61 5.80 9.31
N HIS A 131 11.81 4.93 9.89
CA HIS A 131 10.49 4.54 9.38
C HIS A 131 9.34 5.09 10.22
N GLN A 132 8.25 5.44 9.56
CA GLN A 132 6.93 5.59 10.16
C GLN A 132 6.20 4.28 10.02
N PHE A 133 5.91 3.63 11.14
CA PHE A 133 5.13 2.38 11.19
C PHE A 133 3.63 2.67 11.27
N TYR A 134 2.86 1.70 10.78
CA TYR A 134 1.40 1.61 10.87
C TYR A 134 1.01 0.16 11.19
N GLY A 135 -0.18 -0.04 11.72
CA GLY A 135 -0.62 -1.36 12.13
C GLY A 135 -0.06 -1.72 13.50
N ASN A 136 0.60 -2.84 13.65
CA ASN A 136 1.06 -3.35 14.93
C ASN A 136 2.03 -2.39 15.64
N ILE A 137 1.63 -1.88 16.81
CA ILE A 137 2.42 -0.92 17.59
C ILE A 137 3.59 -1.55 18.35
N ALA A 138 3.67 -2.88 18.40
CA ALA A 138 4.79 -3.61 18.98
C ALA A 138 5.79 -4.11 17.93
N ALA A 139 5.57 -3.79 16.64
CA ALA A 139 6.48 -4.17 15.57
C ALA A 139 7.86 -3.52 15.78
N ASN A 140 8.90 -4.33 15.64
CA ASN A 140 10.30 -3.93 15.79
C ASN A 140 11.20 -4.88 14.97
N ALA A 141 12.52 -4.67 14.99
CA ALA A 141 13.48 -5.49 14.25
C ALA A 141 13.37 -7.00 14.52
N GLY A 142 12.93 -7.41 15.72
CA GLY A 142 12.76 -8.82 16.09
C GLY A 142 11.40 -9.42 15.71
N SER A 143 10.55 -8.69 15.00
CA SER A 143 9.19 -9.15 14.68
C SER A 143 9.18 -10.37 13.75
N THR A 144 8.33 -11.32 14.10
CA THR A 144 8.02 -12.53 13.32
C THR A 144 6.50 -12.62 13.13
N TYR A 145 6.03 -13.47 12.22
CA TYR A 145 4.59 -13.72 12.09
C TYR A 145 3.94 -14.10 13.44
N SER A 146 4.59 -15.01 14.17
CA SER A 146 4.08 -15.45 15.48
C SER A 146 4.04 -14.32 16.50
N SER A 147 5.09 -13.49 16.61
CA SER A 147 5.11 -12.39 17.56
C SER A 147 4.08 -11.30 17.23
N LEU A 148 3.92 -10.98 15.94
CA LEU A 148 2.88 -10.04 15.50
C LEU A 148 1.47 -10.56 15.81
N ARG A 149 1.20 -11.87 15.58
CA ARG A 149 -0.10 -12.48 15.90
C ARG A 149 -0.33 -12.60 17.41
N ALA A 150 0.72 -12.80 18.21
CA ALA A 150 0.61 -12.99 19.66
C ALA A 150 0.30 -11.71 20.43
N GLY A 151 0.75 -10.54 19.96
CA GLY A 151 0.63 -9.33 20.74
C GLY A 151 0.69 -8.04 19.92
N GLY A 152 0.65 -6.94 20.66
CA GLY A 152 0.53 -5.60 20.13
C GLY A 152 -0.90 -5.25 19.73
N ASP A 153 -1.30 -4.02 20.08
CA ASP A 153 -2.47 -3.41 19.49
C ASP A 153 -2.11 -2.89 18.10
N SER A 154 -3.12 -2.55 17.31
CA SER A 154 -2.90 -2.02 15.98
C SER A 154 -3.44 -0.60 15.85
N THR A 155 -2.76 0.23 15.09
CA THR A 155 -3.27 1.55 14.71
C THR A 155 -4.35 1.46 13.62
N CYS A 156 -4.60 0.27 13.08
CA CYS A 156 -5.69 0.02 12.16
C CYS A 156 -6.97 -0.27 12.93
N ASN A 157 -8.08 0.38 12.56
CA ASN A 157 -9.37 0.25 13.25
C ASN A 157 -9.31 0.57 14.76
N TRP A 158 -8.66 1.51 15.13
CA TRP A 158 -8.08 2.08 16.34
C TRP A 158 -8.96 2.48 17.50
N THR A 159 -10.15 2.05 17.64
CA THR A 159 -10.94 2.29 18.86
C THR A 159 -11.12 1.01 19.65
N GLY A 160 -10.27 0.78 20.64
CA GLY A 160 -10.47 -0.25 21.65
C GLY A 160 -10.34 -1.67 21.11
N SER A 161 -11.29 -2.54 21.38
CA SER A 161 -11.23 -3.99 21.17
C SER A 161 -11.13 -4.48 19.70
N GLY A 162 -11.17 -3.58 18.69
CA GLY A 162 -11.08 -3.95 17.29
C GLY A 162 -9.66 -4.08 16.73
N THR A 163 -8.66 -3.63 17.47
CA THR A 163 -7.29 -3.45 16.97
C THR A 163 -6.58 -4.77 16.66
N ALA A 164 -6.86 -5.83 17.41
CA ALA A 164 -6.26 -7.15 17.21
C ALA A 164 -6.64 -7.84 15.88
N ALA A 165 -7.67 -7.35 15.19
CA ALA A 165 -8.12 -7.90 13.91
C ALA A 165 -7.06 -7.79 12.80
N ASN A 166 -6.26 -6.72 12.82
CA ASN A 166 -5.17 -6.50 11.87
C ASN A 166 -3.88 -6.13 12.59
N ARG A 167 -3.12 -7.10 12.97
CA ARG A 167 -1.78 -6.95 13.56
C ARG A 167 -0.65 -6.99 12.53
N SER A 168 -0.96 -6.84 11.24
CA SER A 168 0.08 -6.64 10.23
C SER A 168 0.89 -5.39 10.54
N ALA A 169 2.17 -5.41 10.20
CA ALA A 169 3.00 -4.23 10.23
C ALA A 169 3.16 -3.70 8.81
N TYR A 170 3.02 -2.39 8.67
CA TYR A 170 3.25 -1.63 7.44
C TYR A 170 4.21 -0.50 7.80
N TRP A 171 5.17 -0.18 6.94
CA TRP A 171 6.00 0.99 7.18
C TRP A 171 6.46 1.63 5.88
N MET A 172 6.82 2.88 5.99
CA MET A 172 7.35 3.72 4.92
C MET A 172 8.48 4.58 5.48
N PRO A 173 9.38 5.09 4.64
CA PRO A 173 10.30 6.15 5.06
C PRO A 173 9.53 7.28 5.74
N ALA A 174 10.02 7.75 6.87
CA ALA A 174 9.42 8.88 7.56
C ALA A 174 9.55 10.16 6.72
N MET A 175 8.50 10.99 6.69
CA MET A 175 8.54 12.31 6.08
C MET A 175 9.24 13.28 7.04
N LEU A 176 10.30 13.91 6.60
CA LEU A 176 11.08 14.89 7.38
C LEU A 176 10.72 16.31 6.95
N ASP A 177 10.72 17.27 7.90
CA ASP A 177 10.46 18.68 7.62
C ASP A 177 11.72 19.48 7.30
N GLY A 178 12.90 18.86 7.34
CA GLY A 178 14.20 19.49 7.18
C GLY A 178 14.61 20.45 8.31
N LYS A 179 13.89 20.43 9.43
CA LYS A 179 14.13 21.25 10.63
C LYS A 179 14.26 20.42 11.91
N GLY A 180 14.53 19.13 11.77
CA GLY A 180 14.70 18.20 12.89
C GLY A 180 13.41 17.53 13.36
N ASN A 181 12.32 17.61 12.60
CA ASN A 181 11.09 16.93 12.94
C ASN A 181 10.66 15.95 11.84
N VAL A 182 9.88 14.97 12.25
CA VAL A 182 9.07 14.11 11.38
C VAL A 182 7.70 14.77 11.19
N VAL A 183 7.26 14.86 9.95
CA VAL A 183 5.88 15.19 9.61
C VAL A 183 5.09 13.89 9.63
N ARG A 184 4.24 13.70 10.64
CA ARG A 184 3.41 12.50 10.74
C ARG A 184 2.18 12.61 9.84
N PRO A 185 1.79 11.54 9.14
CA PRO A 185 0.56 11.54 8.37
C PRO A 185 -0.66 11.59 9.29
N ASP A 186 -1.73 12.17 8.80
CA ASP A 186 -3.03 12.16 9.48
C ASP A 186 -3.57 10.73 9.55
N TYR A 187 -3.39 9.96 8.46
CA TYR A 187 -3.73 8.56 8.35
C TYR A 187 -3.01 7.92 7.15
N VAL A 188 -2.98 6.60 7.13
CA VAL A 188 -2.72 5.81 5.93
C VAL A 188 -3.99 5.07 5.52
N SER A 189 -4.39 5.20 4.27
CA SER A 189 -5.45 4.38 3.68
C SER A 189 -4.84 3.13 3.05
N ILE A 190 -5.42 1.97 3.34
CA ILE A 190 -5.01 0.69 2.77
C ILE A 190 -6.20 0.10 2.02
N TYR A 191 -5.96 -0.22 0.76
CA TYR A 191 -7.02 -0.61 -0.17
C TYR A 191 -6.65 -1.91 -0.89
N TYR A 192 -7.11 -3.06 -0.36
CA TYR A 192 -6.96 -4.38 -0.98
C TYR A 192 -7.92 -4.54 -2.16
N LYS A 193 -7.42 -5.10 -3.25
CA LYS A 193 -8.17 -5.36 -4.48
C LYS A 193 -7.74 -6.67 -5.10
N GLN A 194 -8.69 -7.42 -5.65
CA GLN A 194 -8.42 -8.61 -6.45
C GLN A 194 -9.65 -8.94 -7.31
N ARG A 195 -9.43 -9.63 -8.43
CA ARG A 195 -10.52 -10.22 -9.21
C ARG A 195 -11.20 -11.34 -8.41
N PRO A 196 -12.53 -11.43 -8.42
CA PRO A 196 -13.24 -12.54 -7.78
C PRO A 196 -12.77 -13.89 -8.32
N GLN A 197 -12.71 -14.91 -7.49
CA GLN A 197 -12.36 -16.27 -7.93
C GLN A 197 -13.31 -16.83 -9.02
N SER A 198 -14.53 -16.30 -9.10
CA SER A 198 -15.49 -16.65 -10.15
C SER A 198 -15.18 -16.02 -11.50
N ASP A 199 -14.28 -15.04 -11.57
CA ASP A 199 -13.87 -14.41 -12.83
C ASP A 199 -13.07 -15.43 -13.67
N PRO A 200 -13.51 -15.75 -14.91
CA PRO A 200 -12.80 -16.69 -15.78
C PRO A 200 -11.33 -16.36 -16.01
N THR A 201 -10.95 -15.07 -15.93
CA THR A 201 -9.56 -14.64 -16.13
C THR A 201 -8.62 -14.99 -14.98
N VAL A 202 -9.13 -15.45 -13.85
CA VAL A 202 -8.33 -15.93 -12.71
C VAL A 202 -8.68 -17.36 -12.26
N SER A 203 -9.75 -17.93 -12.81
CA SER A 203 -10.18 -19.31 -12.48
C SER A 203 -9.88 -20.32 -13.60
N ASN A 204 -9.78 -19.86 -14.85
CA ASN A 204 -9.56 -20.73 -16.02
C ASN A 204 -8.23 -20.43 -16.71
N PRO A 205 -7.18 -21.26 -16.51
CA PRO A 205 -5.89 -21.07 -17.16
C PRO A 205 -5.93 -21.01 -18.71
N SER A 206 -6.99 -21.55 -19.32
CA SER A 206 -7.19 -21.51 -20.76
C SER A 206 -7.94 -20.26 -21.24
N ALA A 207 -8.36 -19.37 -20.35
CA ALA A 207 -9.02 -18.13 -20.74
C ALA A 207 -8.05 -17.24 -21.56
N PRO A 208 -8.49 -16.59 -22.65
CA PRO A 208 -7.63 -15.76 -23.48
C PRO A 208 -6.94 -14.62 -22.75
N LYS A 209 -7.55 -14.15 -21.68
CA LYS A 209 -7.05 -13.06 -20.82
C LYS A 209 -6.69 -13.56 -19.42
N TYR A 210 -6.20 -14.78 -19.32
CA TYR A 210 -5.83 -15.34 -18.03
C TYR A 210 -4.78 -14.47 -17.35
N PHE A 211 -5.13 -13.94 -16.18
CA PHE A 211 -4.29 -13.03 -15.41
C PHE A 211 -3.31 -13.78 -14.48
N GLY A 212 -3.80 -14.82 -13.84
CA GLY A 212 -3.10 -15.61 -12.82
C GLY A 212 -4.13 -16.20 -11.85
N LYS A 213 -3.84 -17.32 -11.20
CA LYS A 213 -4.78 -18.00 -10.31
C LYS A 213 -5.03 -17.16 -9.06
N ALA A 214 -6.27 -16.72 -8.85
CA ALA A 214 -6.64 -15.97 -7.65
C ALA A 214 -6.55 -16.84 -6.39
N VAL A 215 -5.81 -16.37 -5.41
CA VAL A 215 -5.63 -17.02 -4.11
C VAL A 215 -5.69 -15.98 -3.00
N GLN A 216 -5.97 -16.42 -1.77
CA GLN A 216 -5.94 -15.57 -0.59
C GLN A 216 -4.49 -15.18 -0.26
N LEU A 217 -4.31 -14.10 0.50
CA LEU A 217 -3.01 -13.73 1.05
C LEU A 217 -2.46 -14.86 1.92
N PRO A 218 -1.24 -15.35 1.66
CA PRO A 218 -0.63 -16.38 2.49
C PRO A 218 -0.22 -15.82 3.87
N ASN A 219 -0.38 -16.63 4.90
CA ASN A 219 0.04 -16.27 6.24
C ASN A 219 1.56 -16.06 6.32
N GLY A 220 1.97 -14.95 6.88
CA GLY A 220 3.38 -14.66 7.12
C GLY A 220 4.17 -14.17 5.92
N ILE A 221 3.51 -13.90 4.79
CA ILE A 221 4.18 -13.24 3.66
C ILE A 221 4.62 -11.83 4.07
N LYS A 222 5.81 -11.45 3.64
CA LYS A 222 6.39 -10.13 3.87
C LYS A 222 7.24 -9.74 2.67
N PHE A 223 7.23 -8.47 2.29
CA PHE A 223 8.02 -7.98 1.17
C PHE A 223 8.21 -6.46 1.21
N ILE A 224 9.23 -6.01 0.50
CA ILE A 224 9.54 -4.61 0.24
C ILE A 224 9.10 -4.29 -1.19
N PHE A 225 8.51 -3.12 -1.42
CA PHE A 225 8.07 -2.68 -2.75
C PHE A 225 8.28 -1.17 -2.93
N GLY A 226 8.40 -0.73 -4.17
CA GLY A 226 8.79 0.63 -4.51
C GLY A 226 10.26 0.71 -4.89
N TRP A 227 10.92 1.82 -4.55
CA TRP A 227 12.31 2.04 -4.91
C TRP A 227 13.24 0.91 -4.44
N ASP A 228 14.14 0.51 -5.32
CA ASP A 228 15.14 -0.52 -5.07
C ASP A 228 16.53 0.06 -5.35
N PRO A 229 17.43 0.13 -4.35
CA PRO A 229 18.78 0.67 -4.53
C PRO A 229 19.63 -0.13 -5.54
N THR A 230 19.28 -1.40 -5.78
CA THR A 230 19.98 -2.24 -6.77
C THR A 230 19.50 -1.98 -8.20
N GLY A 231 18.33 -1.36 -8.37
CA GLY A 231 17.70 -1.16 -9.66
C GLY A 231 17.17 -2.44 -10.34
N ILE A 232 17.24 -3.59 -9.67
CA ILE A 232 16.85 -4.90 -10.24
C ILE A 232 15.33 -5.06 -10.25
N ASN A 233 14.67 -4.72 -9.13
CA ASN A 233 13.24 -4.89 -8.97
C ASN A 233 12.54 -3.55 -9.14
N GLN A 234 12.41 -3.11 -10.36
CA GLN A 234 11.74 -1.84 -10.67
C GLN A 234 10.25 -1.91 -10.34
N ILE A 235 9.76 -0.90 -9.63
CA ILE A 235 8.32 -0.70 -9.51
C ILE A 235 7.73 -0.47 -10.91
N LYS A 236 6.51 -0.96 -11.15
CA LYS A 236 5.83 -0.65 -12.42
C LYS A 236 5.69 0.87 -12.59
N THR A 237 5.81 1.36 -13.78
CA THR A 237 5.61 2.77 -14.09
C THR A 237 4.28 3.26 -13.52
N GLY A 238 4.31 4.31 -12.71
CA GLY A 238 3.13 4.85 -12.03
C GLY A 238 2.65 4.06 -10.81
N GLY A 239 3.38 3.04 -10.34
CA GLY A 239 3.02 2.28 -9.14
C GLY A 239 3.35 2.99 -7.83
N ALA A 240 4.12 4.08 -7.86
CA ALA A 240 4.33 4.99 -6.74
C ALA A 240 4.23 6.43 -7.24
N TRP A 241 3.52 7.27 -6.51
CA TRP A 241 3.34 8.68 -6.86
C TRP A 241 3.00 9.53 -5.64
N PHE A 242 3.18 10.82 -5.78
CA PHE A 242 2.64 11.79 -4.84
C PHE A 242 1.38 12.42 -5.40
N ASN A 243 0.47 12.84 -4.53
CA ASN A 243 -0.81 13.45 -4.90
C ASN A 243 -1.09 14.65 -4.00
N CYS A 244 -2.10 15.42 -4.33
CA CYS A 244 -2.67 16.43 -3.44
C CYS A 244 -4.18 16.35 -3.47
N GLN A 245 -4.82 16.42 -2.31
CA GLN A 245 -6.28 16.50 -2.19
C GLN A 245 -6.68 17.63 -1.23
N GLY A 246 -7.84 18.19 -1.44
CA GLY A 246 -8.40 19.25 -0.61
C GLY A 246 -9.02 20.38 -1.42
N PRO A 247 -9.52 21.43 -0.76
CA PRO A 247 -10.33 22.48 -1.40
C PRO A 247 -9.61 23.28 -2.50
N SER A 248 -8.30 23.48 -2.37
CA SER A 248 -7.46 24.22 -3.33
C SER A 248 -6.35 23.37 -3.93
N ALA A 249 -6.43 22.06 -3.73
CA ALA A 249 -5.48 21.09 -4.27
C ALA A 249 -5.55 21.04 -5.80
N LYS A 250 -4.41 20.70 -6.41
CA LYS A 250 -4.38 20.21 -7.78
C LYS A 250 -4.09 18.71 -7.71
N PRO A 251 -5.10 17.84 -7.80
CA PRO A 251 -4.90 16.39 -7.79
C PRO A 251 -4.08 15.93 -8.99
N GLY A 252 -3.23 14.91 -8.79
CA GLY A 252 -2.42 14.37 -9.87
C GLY A 252 -1.54 13.20 -9.42
N HIS A 253 -0.91 12.53 -10.36
CA HIS A 253 0.12 11.53 -10.11
C HIS A 253 1.48 12.18 -10.35
N TYR A 254 2.04 12.78 -9.31
CA TYR A 254 3.32 13.49 -9.37
C TYR A 254 4.47 12.50 -9.09
N ALA A 255 5.46 12.47 -9.96
CA ALA A 255 6.61 11.58 -9.84
C ALA A 255 7.56 11.98 -8.70
N THR A 256 7.56 13.24 -8.26
CA THR A 256 8.45 13.75 -7.22
C THR A 256 7.67 14.46 -6.12
N LEU A 257 8.19 14.40 -4.90
CA LEU A 257 7.65 15.10 -3.76
C LEU A 257 7.61 16.62 -3.99
N THR A 258 8.67 17.16 -4.56
CA THR A 258 8.79 18.61 -4.87
C THR A 258 7.66 19.09 -5.79
N THR A 259 7.38 18.33 -6.87
CA THR A 259 6.32 18.69 -7.81
C THR A 259 4.93 18.59 -7.17
N ALA A 260 4.69 17.57 -6.35
CA ALA A 260 3.44 17.43 -5.63
C ALA A 260 3.20 18.59 -4.65
N LEU A 261 4.21 18.96 -3.88
CA LEU A 261 4.12 20.04 -2.89
C LEU A 261 3.94 21.42 -3.54
N ALA A 262 4.50 21.65 -4.72
CA ALA A 262 4.23 22.86 -5.52
C ALA A 262 2.75 22.99 -5.94
N ASN A 263 2.01 21.88 -5.95
CA ASN A 263 0.59 21.81 -6.29
C ASN A 263 -0.31 21.53 -5.08
N CYS A 264 0.26 21.58 -3.87
CA CYS A 264 -0.42 21.27 -2.62
C CYS A 264 -0.27 22.41 -1.60
N PRO A 265 -0.99 23.52 -1.77
CA PRO A 265 -0.91 24.64 -0.85
C PRO A 265 -1.44 24.29 0.55
N ALA A 266 -1.10 25.13 1.53
CA ALA A 266 -1.56 24.99 2.91
C ALA A 266 -3.10 24.84 2.98
N GLY A 267 -3.57 24.01 3.91
CA GLY A 267 -4.98 23.63 4.04
C GLY A 267 -5.40 22.42 3.22
N ASN A 268 -4.47 21.83 2.45
CA ASN A 268 -4.69 20.59 1.71
C ASN A 268 -3.86 19.43 2.31
N GLN A 269 -4.05 18.23 1.77
CA GLN A 269 -3.28 17.05 2.17
C GLN A 269 -2.41 16.57 1.01
N LEU A 270 -1.11 16.44 1.28
CA LEU A 270 -0.19 15.70 0.43
C LEU A 270 -0.45 14.20 0.61
N GLY A 271 -0.55 13.45 -0.47
CA GLY A 271 -0.60 12.00 -0.49
C GLY A 271 0.72 11.41 -0.96
N ALA A 272 1.28 10.47 -0.22
CA ALA A 272 2.32 9.56 -0.69
C ALA A 272 1.68 8.20 -0.91
N VAL A 273 1.54 7.79 -2.18
CA VAL A 273 0.72 6.64 -2.59
C VAL A 273 1.59 5.63 -3.32
N ILE A 274 1.47 4.37 -2.94
CA ILE A 274 2.24 3.28 -3.54
C ILE A 274 1.41 2.00 -3.64
N GLU A 275 1.55 1.28 -4.75
CA GLU A 275 0.89 0.00 -4.99
C GLU A 275 1.83 -1.17 -4.71
N ALA A 276 1.33 -2.17 -3.97
CA ALA A 276 2.02 -3.43 -3.76
C ALA A 276 1.91 -4.35 -4.98
N PRO A 277 2.86 -5.27 -5.17
CA PRO A 277 2.77 -6.28 -6.23
C PRO A 277 1.60 -7.24 -5.99
N GLU A 278 0.98 -7.70 -7.08
CA GLU A 278 -0.21 -8.54 -7.09
C GLU A 278 0.02 -9.99 -7.50
N CYS A 279 1.23 -10.35 -7.89
CA CYS A 279 1.57 -11.70 -8.34
C CYS A 279 2.56 -12.34 -7.37
N TRP A 280 2.37 -13.61 -7.05
CA TRP A 280 3.17 -14.36 -6.10
C TRP A 280 3.64 -15.69 -6.70
N ASP A 281 4.84 -16.15 -6.33
CA ASP A 281 5.43 -17.39 -6.83
C ASP A 281 4.77 -18.67 -6.27
N GLY A 282 3.97 -18.55 -5.21
CA GLY A 282 3.27 -19.67 -4.56
C GLY A 282 4.16 -20.53 -3.66
N LYS A 283 5.45 -20.18 -3.49
CA LYS A 283 6.45 -20.99 -2.82
C LYS A 283 7.12 -20.30 -1.65
N ASN A 284 7.44 -19.03 -1.79
CA ASN A 284 8.22 -18.29 -0.82
C ASN A 284 7.36 -17.22 -0.14
N LEU A 285 7.52 -17.11 1.18
CA LEU A 285 6.90 -16.03 1.97
C LEU A 285 7.83 -14.84 2.12
N ASP A 286 9.06 -15.01 1.73
CA ASP A 286 10.16 -14.06 1.67
C ASP A 286 11.21 -14.58 0.68
N SER A 287 12.08 -13.73 0.19
CA SER A 287 13.20 -14.08 -0.69
C SER A 287 14.46 -13.37 -0.20
N PRO A 288 15.67 -13.79 -0.62
CA PRO A 288 16.92 -13.15 -0.17
C PRO A 288 17.00 -11.64 -0.43
N ASP A 289 16.31 -11.16 -1.45
CA ASP A 289 16.19 -9.74 -1.78
C ASP A 289 14.90 -9.10 -1.24
N HIS A 290 14.08 -9.87 -0.53
CA HIS A 290 12.80 -9.47 0.04
C HIS A 290 11.77 -8.95 -0.98
N ARG A 291 11.96 -9.26 -2.27
CA ARG A 291 11.18 -8.72 -3.39
C ARG A 291 10.81 -9.76 -4.45
N SER A 292 11.75 -10.64 -4.83
CA SER A 292 11.63 -11.51 -6.00
C SER A 292 10.66 -12.69 -5.86
N HIS A 293 10.06 -12.90 -4.69
CA HIS A 293 8.97 -13.88 -4.50
C HIS A 293 7.59 -13.30 -4.86
N VAL A 294 7.51 -11.99 -5.08
CA VAL A 294 6.34 -11.29 -5.60
C VAL A 294 6.72 -10.51 -6.87
N ALA A 295 5.74 -10.17 -7.69
CA ALA A 295 5.96 -9.43 -8.93
C ALA A 295 4.73 -8.58 -9.28
N TYR A 296 4.95 -7.52 -10.04
CA TYR A 296 3.86 -6.81 -10.70
C TYR A 296 3.41 -7.56 -11.95
N ALA A 297 2.12 -7.51 -12.24
CA ALA A 297 1.62 -7.95 -13.53
C ALA A 297 2.19 -7.11 -14.66
N SER A 298 2.47 -7.74 -15.77
CA SER A 298 2.99 -7.08 -16.96
C SER A 298 2.13 -7.39 -18.20
N TYR A 299 2.23 -6.56 -19.22
CA TYR A 299 1.56 -6.83 -20.48
C TYR A 299 2.17 -8.04 -21.17
N GLY A 300 1.36 -9.07 -21.39
CA GLY A 300 1.74 -10.24 -22.17
C GLY A 300 1.71 -9.96 -23.67
N THR A 301 2.09 -10.96 -24.46
CA THR A 301 2.19 -10.92 -25.94
C THR A 301 0.92 -10.39 -26.65
N TRP A 302 -0.24 -10.54 -26.03
CA TRP A 302 -1.54 -10.13 -26.57
C TRP A 302 -2.06 -8.79 -26.01
N GLY A 303 -1.19 -8.01 -25.33
CA GLY A 303 -1.56 -6.70 -24.79
C GLY A 303 -2.47 -6.75 -23.55
N TYR A 304 -2.56 -7.88 -22.86
CA TYR A 304 -3.30 -8.00 -21.60
C TYR A 304 -2.35 -8.12 -20.41
N LEU A 305 -2.67 -7.45 -19.33
CA LEU A 305 -1.96 -7.63 -18.05
C LEU A 305 -2.12 -9.05 -17.55
N LYS A 306 -1.02 -9.66 -17.13
CA LYS A 306 -1.00 -10.98 -16.51
C LYS A 306 0.17 -11.12 -15.54
N CYS A 307 0.02 -12.02 -14.60
CA CYS A 307 1.12 -12.45 -13.75
C CYS A 307 2.18 -13.19 -14.58
N PRO A 308 3.48 -12.95 -14.32
CA PRO A 308 4.56 -13.71 -14.94
C PRO A 308 4.41 -15.22 -14.65
N SER A 309 4.90 -16.07 -15.56
CA SER A 309 4.84 -17.53 -15.38
C SER A 309 5.58 -18.02 -14.13
N THR A 310 6.56 -17.26 -13.67
CA THR A 310 7.29 -17.50 -12.42
C THR A 310 6.48 -17.16 -11.17
N HIS A 311 5.43 -16.33 -11.30
CA HIS A 311 4.57 -15.86 -10.23
C HIS A 311 3.08 -16.07 -10.61
N PRO A 312 2.65 -17.32 -10.78
CA PRO A 312 1.37 -17.62 -11.43
C PRO A 312 0.14 -17.35 -10.54
N TYR A 313 0.34 -16.94 -9.30
CA TYR A 313 -0.76 -16.71 -8.35
C TYR A 313 -1.04 -15.23 -8.18
N ASN A 314 -2.30 -14.85 -8.40
CA ASN A 314 -2.80 -13.52 -8.10
C ASN A 314 -3.23 -13.47 -6.63
N ILE A 315 -2.55 -12.67 -5.83
CA ILE A 315 -2.92 -12.35 -4.45
C ILE A 315 -3.65 -11.00 -4.40
N PRO A 316 -4.45 -10.71 -3.37
CA PRO A 316 -4.97 -9.36 -3.16
C PRO A 316 -3.83 -8.35 -3.10
N THR A 317 -3.70 -7.52 -4.15
CA THR A 317 -2.79 -6.36 -4.09
C THR A 317 -3.39 -5.31 -3.19
N PHE A 318 -2.56 -4.41 -2.67
CA PHE A 318 -3.05 -3.26 -1.94
C PHE A 318 -2.31 -1.99 -2.32
N THR A 319 -3.02 -0.87 -2.18
CA THR A 319 -2.45 0.47 -2.28
C THR A 319 -2.34 1.03 -0.87
N MET A 320 -1.17 1.56 -0.52
CA MET A 320 -0.98 2.37 0.69
C MET A 320 -0.93 3.84 0.30
N GLY A 321 -1.75 4.66 0.94
CA GLY A 321 -1.74 6.10 0.74
C GLY A 321 -1.59 6.81 2.08
N ALA A 322 -0.42 7.33 2.38
CA ALA A 322 -0.18 8.16 3.57
C ALA A 322 -0.52 9.63 3.24
N TRP A 323 -1.37 10.23 4.07
CA TRP A 323 -1.92 11.57 3.84
C TRP A 323 -1.45 12.54 4.92
N TYR A 324 -0.81 13.62 4.50
CA TYR A 324 -0.15 14.59 5.37
C TYR A 324 -0.79 15.96 5.21
N THR A 325 -1.31 16.54 6.28
CA THR A 325 -1.78 17.94 6.25
C THR A 325 -0.61 18.88 5.98
N VAL A 326 -0.72 19.68 4.95
CA VAL A 326 0.16 20.84 4.71
C VAL A 326 -0.41 22.03 5.48
N ALA A 327 0.27 22.44 6.55
CA ALA A 327 -0.17 23.53 7.40
C ALA A 327 0.37 24.88 6.96
N ALA A 328 -0.30 25.95 7.36
CA ALA A 328 0.23 27.30 7.22
C ALA A 328 1.54 27.44 7.99
N GLY A 329 2.57 27.99 7.35
CA GLY A 329 3.91 28.12 7.93
C GLY A 329 4.86 26.95 7.70
N ASP A 330 4.39 25.84 7.11
CA ASP A 330 5.30 24.78 6.68
C ASP A 330 6.23 25.28 5.57
N ASN A 331 7.52 24.97 5.70
CA ASN A 331 8.46 25.13 4.60
C ASN A 331 8.56 23.81 3.83
N THR A 332 7.57 23.56 2.98
CA THR A 332 7.46 22.30 2.25
C THR A 332 8.59 22.05 1.26
N SER A 333 9.37 23.09 0.89
CA SER A 333 10.57 22.91 0.05
C SER A 333 11.67 22.10 0.75
N LEU A 334 11.62 22.02 2.08
CA LEU A 334 12.56 21.21 2.88
C LEU A 334 12.10 19.80 3.10
N TRP A 335 10.82 19.49 2.86
CA TRP A 335 10.29 18.13 3.09
C TRP A 335 11.00 17.11 2.22
N GLU A 336 11.36 15.98 2.83
CA GLU A 336 12.02 14.85 2.17
C GLU A 336 11.70 13.54 2.89
N LEU A 337 11.95 12.42 2.22
CA LEU A 337 11.86 11.11 2.86
C LEU A 337 13.16 10.82 3.60
N SER A 338 13.06 10.17 4.76
CA SER A 338 14.25 9.73 5.54
C SER A 338 15.20 8.84 4.74
N SER A 339 14.72 8.18 3.68
CA SER A 339 15.51 7.36 2.77
C SER A 339 16.19 8.15 1.65
N ASP A 340 15.81 9.42 1.39
CA ASP A 340 16.37 10.18 0.27
C ASP A 340 17.89 10.38 0.38
N MET A 341 18.43 10.31 1.60
CA MET A 341 19.88 10.28 1.84
C MET A 341 20.61 9.10 1.16
N MET A 342 19.89 8.03 0.82
CA MET A 342 20.46 6.84 0.15
C MET A 342 20.68 7.05 -1.36
N ALA A 343 20.10 8.11 -1.94
CA ALA A 343 20.24 8.46 -3.35
C ALA A 343 20.56 9.96 -3.52
N PRO A 344 21.74 10.41 -3.05
CA PRO A 344 22.10 11.82 -3.08
C PRO A 344 22.10 12.35 -4.53
N GLY A 345 21.60 13.57 -4.71
CA GLY A 345 21.47 14.20 -6.03
C GLY A 345 20.21 13.84 -6.81
N GLN A 346 19.42 12.87 -6.34
CA GLN A 346 18.11 12.57 -6.93
C GLN A 346 17.04 13.54 -6.39
N PRO A 347 15.92 13.72 -7.13
CA PRO A 347 14.80 14.51 -6.64
C PRO A 347 14.24 13.96 -5.34
N LYS A 348 13.77 14.82 -4.44
CA LYS A 348 13.12 14.42 -3.19
C LYS A 348 11.92 13.51 -3.45
N GLY A 349 11.83 12.46 -2.65
CA GLY A 349 10.84 11.40 -2.82
C GLY A 349 11.24 10.31 -3.83
N HIS A 350 12.43 10.41 -4.45
CA HIS A 350 12.91 9.39 -5.40
C HIS A 350 13.00 8.00 -4.78
N THR A 351 13.36 7.92 -3.51
CA THR A 351 13.56 6.67 -2.78
C THR A 351 12.28 6.12 -2.15
N PHE A 352 11.11 6.57 -2.62
CA PHE A 352 9.83 6.14 -2.07
C PHE A 352 9.63 4.64 -2.23
N HIS A 353 9.50 3.96 -1.09
CA HIS A 353 9.21 2.54 -0.97
C HIS A 353 8.28 2.31 0.22
N ALA A 354 7.78 1.12 0.32
CA ALA A 354 7.00 0.67 1.46
C ALA A 354 7.27 -0.80 1.74
N ASP A 355 6.97 -1.20 2.94
CA ASP A 355 7.23 -2.51 3.48
C ASP A 355 5.96 -3.05 4.14
N TRP A 356 5.79 -4.34 4.07
CA TRP A 356 4.66 -5.01 4.66
C TRP A 356 5.00 -6.38 5.20
N PHE A 357 4.51 -6.65 6.42
CA PHE A 357 4.55 -7.96 7.04
C PHE A 357 3.14 -8.37 7.44
N GLY A 358 2.55 -9.33 6.72
CA GLY A 358 1.17 -9.75 6.87
C GLY A 358 0.92 -10.55 8.14
N ALA A 359 0.03 -10.05 9.01
CA ALA A 359 -0.38 -10.71 10.26
C ALA A 359 -1.86 -10.43 10.60
N TRP A 360 -2.72 -10.47 9.61
CA TRP A 360 -4.15 -10.42 9.80
C TRP A 360 -4.65 -11.57 10.67
N ASP A 361 -5.70 -11.34 11.44
CA ASP A 361 -6.49 -12.45 11.98
C ASP A 361 -7.08 -13.28 10.85
N ASN A 362 -6.90 -14.61 10.91
CA ASN A 362 -7.26 -15.49 9.82
C ASN A 362 -8.78 -15.51 9.54
N THR A 363 -9.61 -15.42 10.58
CA THR A 363 -11.07 -15.38 10.43
C THR A 363 -11.50 -14.09 9.75
N ILE A 364 -10.95 -12.96 10.18
CA ILE A 364 -11.27 -11.64 9.60
C ILE A 364 -10.77 -11.56 8.15
N GLN A 365 -9.55 -12.01 7.88
CA GLN A 365 -8.99 -12.04 6.53
C GLN A 365 -9.82 -12.87 5.58
N SER A 366 -10.20 -14.09 5.99
CA SER A 366 -11.05 -14.96 5.19
C SER A 366 -12.45 -14.35 4.97
N THR A 367 -12.97 -13.63 5.96
CA THR A 367 -14.28 -13.00 5.86
C THR A 367 -14.31 -11.90 4.80
N TRP A 368 -13.39 -10.91 4.86
CA TRP A 368 -13.39 -9.86 3.85
C TRP A 368 -12.99 -10.38 2.47
N TRP A 369 -12.11 -11.39 2.39
CA TRP A 369 -11.76 -11.98 1.11
C TRP A 369 -12.97 -12.71 0.46
N ALA A 370 -13.69 -13.54 1.23
CA ALA A 370 -14.85 -14.25 0.73
C ALA A 370 -16.02 -13.34 0.36
N ASN A 371 -16.21 -12.26 1.11
CA ASN A 371 -17.40 -11.42 0.95
C ASN A 371 -17.13 -10.16 0.12
N CYS A 372 -16.07 -9.40 0.40
CA CYS A 372 -15.77 -8.19 -0.37
C CYS A 372 -15.16 -8.54 -1.74
N ILE A 373 -14.08 -9.33 -1.75
CA ILE A 373 -13.35 -9.64 -2.97
C ILE A 373 -14.17 -10.57 -3.86
N ASN A 374 -14.55 -11.74 -3.35
CA ASN A 374 -15.19 -12.79 -4.17
C ASN A 374 -16.64 -12.50 -4.55
N LYS A 375 -17.29 -11.53 -3.92
CA LYS A 375 -18.62 -11.05 -4.31
C LYS A 375 -18.58 -9.75 -5.13
N LEU A 376 -17.39 -9.32 -5.54
CA LEU A 376 -17.20 -8.07 -6.31
C LEU A 376 -17.86 -6.86 -5.61
N LEU A 377 -17.70 -6.72 -4.30
CA LEU A 377 -18.23 -5.61 -3.54
C LEU A 377 -17.17 -4.51 -3.37
N SER A 378 -17.64 -3.26 -3.25
CA SER A 378 -16.81 -2.11 -2.89
C SER A 378 -16.89 -1.85 -1.38
N CYS A 379 -16.24 -2.71 -0.60
CA CYS A 379 -16.22 -2.57 0.85
C CYS A 379 -15.31 -1.41 1.26
N ASN A 380 -15.86 -0.52 2.09
CA ASN A 380 -15.15 0.66 2.59
C ASN A 380 -15.25 0.71 4.12
N SER A 381 -14.40 1.49 4.77
CA SER A 381 -14.41 1.75 6.21
C SER A 381 -14.39 0.47 7.06
N GLY A 382 -13.70 -0.58 6.60
CA GLY A 382 -13.62 -1.85 7.31
C GLY A 382 -14.87 -2.71 7.26
N ASN A 383 -15.85 -2.43 6.40
CA ASN A 383 -17.01 -3.31 6.16
C ASN A 383 -16.54 -4.63 5.55
N LEU A 384 -16.96 -5.75 6.12
CA LEU A 384 -16.51 -7.10 5.73
C LEU A 384 -17.36 -7.75 4.63
N GLY A 385 -18.36 -7.02 4.10
CA GLY A 385 -19.22 -7.50 3.00
C GLY A 385 -20.30 -8.52 3.40
N ASN A 386 -20.47 -8.78 4.69
CA ASN A 386 -21.42 -9.75 5.24
C ASN A 386 -22.42 -9.14 6.25
N GLY A 387 -22.53 -7.82 6.31
CA GLY A 387 -23.36 -7.11 7.29
C GLY A 387 -22.65 -6.79 8.61
N THR A 388 -21.35 -7.11 8.70
CA THR A 388 -20.50 -6.70 9.83
C THR A 388 -19.40 -5.75 9.36
N MET A 389 -18.83 -5.00 10.28
CA MET A 389 -17.77 -4.04 10.05
C MET A 389 -16.74 -4.13 11.18
N LEU A 390 -15.49 -3.86 10.87
CA LEU A 390 -14.46 -3.72 11.90
C LEU A 390 -14.80 -2.53 12.81
N LYS A 391 -14.73 -2.78 14.12
CA LYS A 391 -15.02 -1.76 15.13
C LYS A 391 -14.02 -0.62 15.00
N GLY A 392 -14.50 0.63 15.06
CA GLY A 392 -13.66 1.82 14.94
C GLY A 392 -13.30 2.25 13.53
N ALA A 393 -13.47 1.39 12.53
CA ALA A 393 -13.17 1.73 11.13
C ALA A 393 -14.23 2.64 10.47
N ALA A 394 -15.39 2.80 11.11
CA ALA A 394 -16.53 3.52 10.55
C ALA A 394 -16.43 5.05 10.59
N GLN A 395 -15.36 5.62 11.12
CA GLN A 395 -15.25 7.07 11.22
C GLN A 395 -15.00 7.70 9.84
N PRO A 396 -15.71 8.77 9.50
CA PRO A 396 -15.51 9.44 8.23
C PRO A 396 -14.13 10.11 8.19
N ILE A 397 -13.32 9.66 7.26
CA ILE A 397 -11.96 10.14 7.05
C ILE A 397 -11.93 11.47 6.30
N TYR A 398 -13.02 11.77 5.58
CA TYR A 398 -13.03 12.75 4.50
C TYR A 398 -13.03 14.21 4.93
N ASN A 399 -13.15 14.52 6.21
CA ASN A 399 -13.28 15.89 6.66
C ASN A 399 -12.03 16.46 7.31
N GLY A 400 -10.85 15.82 7.09
CA GLY A 400 -9.60 16.29 7.70
C GLY A 400 -9.62 16.25 9.23
N ILE A 401 -10.63 15.60 9.80
CA ILE A 401 -10.66 15.37 11.25
C ILE A 401 -9.78 14.18 11.51
N PRO A 402 -8.61 14.40 12.11
CA PRO A 402 -7.81 13.30 12.59
C PRO A 402 -8.70 12.49 13.51
N MET A 403 -8.86 11.23 13.22
CA MET A 403 -9.59 10.34 14.10
C MET A 403 -8.86 10.13 15.41
N TRP A 404 -7.64 10.63 15.56
CA TRP A 404 -6.91 10.70 16.80
C TRP A 404 -7.16 12.01 17.52
N LYS A 405 -7.41 11.88 18.79
CA LYS A 405 -7.58 13.06 19.63
C LYS A 405 -6.36 13.98 19.69
N ASN A 406 -5.18 13.51 19.27
CA ASN A 406 -3.95 14.33 19.08
C ASN A 406 -2.86 13.54 18.35
N PRO A 407 -2.81 13.47 17.02
CA PRO A 407 -1.53 13.23 16.40
C PRO A 407 -0.74 14.52 16.56
N GLN A 408 0.35 14.47 17.29
CA GLN A 408 1.35 15.51 17.10
C GLN A 408 1.79 15.39 15.64
N ARG A 409 1.38 16.32 14.79
CA ARG A 409 1.72 16.32 13.37
C ARG A 409 3.22 16.44 13.15
N LEU A 410 3.87 17.25 13.96
CA LEU A 410 5.32 17.38 14.00
C LEU A 410 5.83 16.79 15.31
N VAL A 411 6.74 15.85 15.22
CA VAL A 411 7.45 15.29 16.37
C VAL A 411 8.96 15.36 16.11
N PRO A 412 9.80 15.61 17.11
CA PRO A 412 11.23 15.55 16.94
C PRO A 412 11.67 14.21 16.34
N ILE A 413 12.72 14.22 15.54
CA ILE A 413 13.37 12.99 15.08
C ILE A 413 13.93 12.28 16.31
N PRO A 414 13.59 10.99 16.54
CA PRO A 414 14.00 10.24 17.73
C PRO A 414 15.50 9.98 17.79
#